data_ba6227638c3bd8df77d3740b10fab1ba
#
_entry.id   ba6227638c3bd8df77d3740b10fab1ba
#
_cell.length_a   1.000
_cell.length_b   1.000
_cell.length_c   1.000
_cell.angle_alpha   90.00
_cell.angle_beta   90.00
_cell.angle_gamma   90.00
#
_symmetry.space_group_name_H-M   'P 1'
#
loop_
_entity.id
_entity.type
_entity.pdbx_description
1 polymer ?
#
loop_
_entity_poly.entity_id
_entity_poly.type
_entity_poly.pdbx_seq_one_letter_code
_entity_poly.pdbx_strand_id
1 'polypeptide(L)'
;MYFGHNEDDEDTKKTNPLVNLLTKKNLFIIGGIILGIIIIILVIVLINNSKKNNKYTFKLEGPSEINVSLNDSYVDIGYIARDEDNNNIANLVNVSGNVDTTKVGTYKVVYVLTINGKNVTLERKVNVVKTDQLLTLMLNGSKNVTVRSNDIYEEEGYSAADSVEGDLNDIVQIANYIDYSIPGTYTIVYYVTNSKNITKAVYRTINITN
;
A
#
# COMPACT_ATOMS: atom_id res chain seq x y z
N MET A 1 45.93 58.65 76.56
CA MET A 1 45.66 59.38 75.33
C MET A 1 45.96 58.44 74.15
N TYR A 2 44.93 57.84 73.64
CA TYR A 2 44.80 57.52 72.23
C TYR A 2 43.43 56.86 71.97
N PHE A 3 42.76 57.44 71.04
CA PHE A 3 41.42 57.03 70.56
C PHE A 3 41.50 55.75 69.71
N GLY A 4 40.67 54.78 69.99
CA GLY A 4 40.39 53.66 69.10
C GLY A 4 39.12 53.92 68.26
N HIS A 5 39.29 53.82 66.98
CA HIS A 5 38.22 54.00 66.01
C HIS A 5 37.55 52.67 65.80
N ASN A 6 36.22 52.62 65.96
CA ASN A 6 35.37 51.48 65.58
C ASN A 6 34.99 51.66 64.13
N GLU A 7 35.41 50.75 63.26
CA GLU A 7 34.87 50.62 61.89
C GLU A 7 33.78 49.57 61.97
N ASP A 8 32.54 50.02 61.75
CA ASP A 8 31.39 49.14 61.57
C ASP A 8 31.45 48.54 60.17
N ASP A 9 31.84 47.26 60.08
CA ASP A 9 31.73 46.46 58.85
C ASP A 9 30.24 46.13 58.57
N GLU A 10 29.61 46.93 57.70
CA GLU A 10 28.32 46.59 57.07
C GLU A 10 28.55 45.47 56.05
N ASP A 11 28.35 44.22 56.51
CA ASP A 11 28.35 43.05 55.68
C ASP A 11 27.10 43.06 54.77
N THR A 12 27.17 43.73 53.63
CA THR A 12 26.13 43.70 52.63
C THR A 12 26.10 42.32 52.00
N LYS A 13 25.28 41.42 52.58
CA LYS A 13 24.90 40.16 52.00
C LYS A 13 24.29 40.38 50.61
N LYS A 14 25.13 40.34 49.56
CA LYS A 14 24.64 40.22 48.21
C LYS A 14 23.87 38.93 48.06
N THR A 15 22.58 38.98 48.23
CA THR A 15 21.66 37.85 47.95
C THR A 15 21.70 37.54 46.46
N ASN A 16 22.19 36.36 46.16
CA ASN A 16 22.30 35.88 44.78
C ASN A 16 20.89 35.88 44.16
N PRO A 17 20.59 36.54 43.05
CA PRO A 17 19.24 36.65 42.47
C PRO A 17 18.62 35.28 42.14
N LEU A 18 19.44 34.24 42.01
CA LEU A 18 19.00 32.86 41.81
C LEU A 18 18.38 32.23 43.10
N VAL A 19 18.78 32.71 44.31
CA VAL A 19 18.25 32.16 45.58
C VAL A 19 16.83 32.64 45.83
N ASN A 20 16.48 33.86 45.38
CA ASN A 20 15.11 34.39 45.49
C ASN A 20 14.09 33.69 44.57
N LEU A 21 14.56 32.99 43.53
CA LEU A 21 13.71 32.18 42.63
C LEU A 21 13.21 30.88 43.33
N LEU A 22 13.87 30.47 44.41
CA LEU A 22 13.61 29.20 45.11
C LEU A 22 12.74 29.34 46.36
N THR A 23 11.94 30.41 46.46
CA THR A 23 10.92 30.47 47.52
C THR A 23 9.93 29.31 47.36
N LYS A 24 9.43 28.74 48.45
CA LYS A 24 8.46 27.60 48.43
C LYS A 24 7.32 27.87 47.40
N LYS A 25 6.83 29.10 47.33
CA LYS A 25 5.75 29.50 46.41
C LYS A 25 6.18 29.40 44.95
N ASN A 26 7.39 29.84 44.62
CA ASN A 26 7.90 29.75 43.24
C ASN A 26 8.26 28.31 42.85
N LEU A 27 8.68 27.48 43.82
CA LEU A 27 8.94 26.07 43.58
C LEU A 27 7.66 25.31 43.22
N PHE A 28 6.50 25.62 43.83
CA PHE A 28 5.20 25.06 43.46
C PHE A 28 4.75 25.51 42.07
N ILE A 29 4.99 26.76 41.71
CA ILE A 29 4.65 27.28 40.37
C ILE A 29 5.53 26.59 39.30
N ILE A 30 6.83 26.50 39.53
CA ILE A 30 7.77 25.81 38.66
C ILE A 30 7.43 24.33 38.51
N GLY A 31 7.09 23.65 39.64
CA GLY A 31 6.62 22.26 39.63
C GLY A 31 5.34 22.06 38.83
N GLY A 32 4.38 22.97 38.92
CA GLY A 32 3.16 22.96 38.11
C GLY A 32 3.40 23.15 36.62
N ILE A 33 4.32 24.05 36.24
CA ILE A 33 4.72 24.28 34.85
C ILE A 33 5.40 23.02 34.29
N ILE A 34 6.33 22.43 35.03
CA ILE A 34 7.03 21.22 34.57
C ILE A 34 6.05 20.05 34.41
N LEU A 35 5.13 19.88 35.36
CA LEU A 35 4.09 18.84 35.25
C LEU A 35 3.18 19.08 34.02
N GLY A 36 2.79 20.33 33.77
CA GLY A 36 2.02 20.71 32.60
C GLY A 36 2.75 20.38 31.29
N ILE A 37 4.05 20.68 31.20
CA ILE A 37 4.89 20.34 30.04
C ILE A 37 5.00 18.82 29.88
N ILE A 38 5.19 18.06 30.94
CA ILE A 38 5.24 16.59 30.90
C ILE A 38 3.91 16.02 30.37
N ILE A 39 2.77 16.54 30.84
CA ILE A 39 1.45 16.11 30.38
C ILE A 39 1.29 16.43 28.87
N ILE A 40 1.70 17.62 28.43
CA ILE A 40 1.65 17.99 27.00
C ILE A 40 2.53 17.05 26.17
N ILE A 41 3.74 16.77 26.63
CA ILE A 41 4.64 15.83 25.92
C ILE A 41 4.02 14.43 25.87
N LEU A 42 3.44 13.93 26.97
CA LEU A 42 2.75 12.64 27.01
C LEU A 42 1.56 12.61 26.04
N VAL A 43 0.77 13.68 25.98
CA VAL A 43 -0.36 13.79 25.03
C VAL A 43 0.15 13.80 23.58
N ILE A 44 1.22 14.54 23.29
CA ILE A 44 1.84 14.56 21.95
C ILE A 44 2.39 13.17 21.58
N VAL A 45 3.04 12.48 22.50
CA VAL A 45 3.54 11.11 22.29
C VAL A 45 2.39 10.13 22.08
N LEU A 46 1.30 10.25 22.83
CA LEU A 46 0.10 9.43 22.64
C LEU A 46 -0.58 9.71 21.30
N ILE A 47 -0.69 10.98 20.90
CA ILE A 47 -1.25 11.36 19.58
C ILE A 47 -0.35 10.87 18.44
N ASN A 48 0.97 10.96 18.58
CA ASN A 48 1.91 10.50 17.55
C ASN A 48 1.96 8.96 17.48
N ASN A 49 1.85 8.26 18.62
CA ASN A 49 1.69 6.80 18.63
C ASN A 49 0.33 6.34 18.08
N SER A 50 -0.73 7.14 18.27
CA SER A 50 -2.05 6.87 17.66
C SER A 50 -2.06 7.11 16.15
N LYS A 51 -1.14 7.93 15.64
CA LYS A 51 -0.83 8.08 14.22
C LYS A 51 0.25 7.06 13.81
N LYS A 52 0.12 5.79 14.17
CA LYS A 52 0.76 4.73 13.42
C LYS A 52 0.15 4.83 12.01
N ASN A 53 0.77 5.60 11.14
CA ASN A 53 0.51 5.54 9.72
C ASN A 53 0.82 4.09 9.33
N ASN A 54 -0.24 3.28 9.26
CA ASN A 54 -0.12 1.94 8.70
C ASN A 54 0.33 2.12 7.26
N LYS A 55 1.62 2.09 7.08
CA LYS A 55 2.24 2.26 5.79
C LYS A 55 2.03 0.93 5.08
N TYR A 56 1.07 0.89 4.21
CA TYR A 56 0.80 -0.25 3.33
C TYR A 56 0.63 0.27 1.90
N THR A 57 0.90 -0.58 0.94
CA THR A 57 0.56 -0.35 -0.46
C THR A 57 -0.68 -1.18 -0.79
N PHE A 58 -1.76 -0.52 -1.22
CA PHE A 58 -2.95 -1.20 -1.74
C PHE A 58 -3.43 -0.46 -2.98
N LYS A 59 -3.29 -1.06 -4.14
CA LYS A 59 -3.64 -0.46 -5.44
C LYS A 59 -4.05 -1.53 -6.45
N LEU A 60 -4.86 -1.16 -7.44
CA LEU A 60 -5.16 -2.03 -8.58
C LEU A 60 -3.90 -2.23 -9.44
N GLU A 61 -3.77 -3.40 -10.01
CA GLU A 61 -2.94 -3.63 -11.19
C GLU A 61 -3.73 -3.32 -12.45
N GLY A 62 -3.04 -2.65 -13.40
CA GLY A 62 -3.69 -2.18 -14.61
C GLY A 62 -4.73 -1.08 -14.37
N PRO A 63 -5.57 -0.79 -15.38
CA PRO A 63 -6.56 0.27 -15.31
C PRO A 63 -7.69 -0.02 -14.31
N SER A 64 -8.23 1.02 -13.69
CA SER A 64 -9.42 0.93 -12.82
C SER A 64 -10.73 0.78 -13.58
N GLU A 65 -10.73 1.09 -14.88
CA GLU A 65 -11.86 0.89 -15.80
C GLU A 65 -11.35 0.19 -17.06
N ILE A 66 -12.01 -0.90 -17.45
CA ILE A 66 -11.69 -1.68 -18.65
C ILE A 66 -12.96 -2.02 -19.41
N ASN A 67 -12.85 -2.17 -20.72
CA ASN A 67 -13.90 -2.71 -21.56
C ASN A 67 -13.53 -4.14 -22.01
N VAL A 68 -14.49 -5.05 -21.94
CA VAL A 68 -14.36 -6.45 -22.35
C VAL A 68 -15.38 -6.72 -23.44
N SER A 69 -14.99 -7.46 -24.48
CA SER A 69 -15.90 -7.83 -25.56
C SER A 69 -17.02 -8.74 -25.05
N LEU A 70 -18.23 -8.52 -25.55
CA LEU A 70 -19.39 -9.40 -25.28
C LEU A 70 -19.04 -10.84 -25.66
N ASN A 71 -19.39 -11.79 -24.79
CA ASN A 71 -19.10 -13.21 -24.88
C ASN A 71 -17.62 -13.61 -24.82
N ASP A 72 -16.71 -12.68 -24.51
CA ASP A 72 -15.32 -13.03 -24.27
C ASP A 72 -15.11 -13.43 -22.79
N SER A 73 -13.99 -14.09 -22.48
CA SER A 73 -13.64 -14.42 -21.12
C SER A 73 -13.14 -13.19 -20.36
N TYR A 74 -13.63 -12.97 -19.14
CA TYR A 74 -13.06 -11.99 -18.24
C TYR A 74 -12.02 -12.64 -17.32
N VAL A 75 -10.83 -12.08 -17.29
CA VAL A 75 -9.79 -12.38 -16.31
C VAL A 75 -9.47 -11.08 -15.57
N ASP A 76 -9.58 -11.11 -14.25
CA ASP A 76 -9.22 -9.96 -13.44
C ASP A 76 -7.69 -9.76 -13.42
N ILE A 77 -7.25 -8.52 -13.65
CA ILE A 77 -5.82 -8.17 -13.66
C ILE A 77 -5.25 -8.19 -12.24
N GLY A 78 -6.11 -8.03 -11.21
CA GLY A 78 -5.71 -8.14 -9.83
C GLY A 78 -5.33 -6.82 -9.17
N TYR A 79 -4.59 -6.94 -8.07
CA TYR A 79 -4.20 -5.84 -7.20
C TYR A 79 -2.88 -6.15 -6.49
N ILE A 80 -2.25 -5.10 -5.97
CA ILE A 80 -1.11 -5.20 -5.04
C ILE A 80 -1.61 -4.89 -3.64
N ALA A 81 -1.26 -5.74 -2.67
CA ALA A 81 -1.42 -5.48 -1.25
C ALA A 81 -0.13 -5.87 -0.52
N ARG A 82 0.58 -4.89 0.04
CA ARG A 82 1.84 -5.07 0.76
C ARG A 82 1.87 -4.23 2.02
N ASP A 83 2.52 -4.74 3.08
CA ASP A 83 2.77 -3.99 4.30
C ASP A 83 3.97 -3.03 4.16
N GLU A 84 4.37 -2.37 5.24
CA GLU A 84 5.51 -1.44 5.28
C GLU A 84 6.87 -2.12 5.03
N ASP A 85 6.98 -3.41 5.33
CA ASP A 85 8.17 -4.23 5.11
C ASP A 85 8.16 -4.91 3.72
N ASN A 86 7.20 -4.52 2.86
CA ASN A 86 6.98 -5.08 1.52
C ASN A 86 6.53 -6.55 1.51
N ASN A 87 6.07 -7.11 2.63
CA ASN A 87 5.49 -8.45 2.66
C ASN A 87 4.13 -8.46 1.98
N ASN A 88 3.81 -9.58 1.32
CA ASN A 88 2.52 -9.78 0.69
C ASN A 88 1.41 -9.99 1.73
N ILE A 89 0.41 -9.12 1.73
CA ILE A 89 -0.77 -9.17 2.61
C ILE A 89 -2.08 -9.38 1.83
N ALA A 90 -2.02 -9.99 0.64
CA ALA A 90 -3.20 -10.27 -0.19
C ALA A 90 -4.23 -11.17 0.52
N ASN A 91 -3.81 -11.98 1.49
CA ASN A 91 -4.69 -12.78 2.34
C ASN A 91 -5.62 -11.96 3.24
N LEU A 92 -5.36 -10.65 3.42
CA LEU A 92 -6.22 -9.72 4.15
C LEU A 92 -7.22 -9.00 3.23
N VAL A 93 -7.21 -9.30 1.93
CA VAL A 93 -8.10 -8.70 0.94
C VAL A 93 -9.25 -9.64 0.63
N ASN A 94 -10.46 -9.13 0.78
CA ASN A 94 -11.66 -9.79 0.28
C ASN A 94 -12.02 -9.22 -1.10
N VAL A 95 -12.17 -10.09 -2.10
CA VAL A 95 -12.57 -9.71 -3.46
C VAL A 95 -13.99 -10.17 -3.70
N SER A 96 -14.83 -9.29 -4.24
CA SER A 96 -16.23 -9.54 -4.54
C SER A 96 -16.64 -8.88 -5.84
N GLY A 97 -17.75 -9.35 -6.40
CA GLY A 97 -18.28 -8.93 -7.69
C GLY A 97 -18.18 -10.04 -8.72
N ASN A 98 -19.12 -10.03 -9.65
CA ASN A 98 -19.19 -10.99 -10.76
C ASN A 98 -19.38 -10.22 -12.07
N VAL A 99 -18.62 -10.56 -13.09
CA VAL A 99 -18.73 -9.99 -14.43
C VAL A 99 -19.39 -11.00 -15.35
N ASP A 100 -20.63 -10.72 -15.75
CA ASP A 100 -21.37 -11.54 -16.72
C ASP A 100 -21.07 -11.01 -18.13
N THR A 101 -20.10 -11.60 -18.78
CA THR A 101 -19.70 -11.21 -20.14
C THR A 101 -20.71 -11.59 -21.22
N THR A 102 -21.75 -12.34 -20.89
CA THR A 102 -22.82 -12.68 -21.85
C THR A 102 -23.84 -11.55 -22.04
N LYS A 103 -23.74 -10.50 -21.21
CA LYS A 103 -24.65 -9.35 -21.23
C LYS A 103 -23.88 -8.03 -21.28
N VAL A 104 -24.24 -7.18 -22.21
CA VAL A 104 -23.77 -5.81 -22.25
C VAL A 104 -24.18 -5.09 -20.97
N GLY A 105 -23.23 -4.42 -20.33
CA GLY A 105 -23.47 -3.71 -19.08
C GLY A 105 -22.19 -3.28 -18.38
N THR A 106 -22.36 -2.61 -17.26
CA THR A 106 -21.25 -2.20 -16.39
C THR A 106 -21.30 -3.02 -15.11
N TYR A 107 -20.18 -3.66 -14.82
CA TYR A 107 -19.96 -4.51 -13.65
C TYR A 107 -18.88 -3.91 -12.78
N LYS A 108 -18.83 -4.33 -11.51
CA LYS A 108 -17.85 -3.89 -10.54
C LYS A 108 -17.20 -5.08 -9.87
N VAL A 109 -15.88 -5.04 -9.77
CA VAL A 109 -15.09 -5.91 -8.90
C VAL A 109 -14.57 -5.03 -7.76
N VAL A 110 -14.85 -5.44 -6.53
CA VAL A 110 -14.55 -4.69 -5.32
C VAL A 110 -13.54 -5.46 -4.49
N TYR A 111 -12.49 -4.77 -4.07
CA TYR A 111 -11.40 -5.30 -3.25
C TYR A 111 -11.41 -4.56 -1.93
N VAL A 112 -11.52 -5.27 -0.83
CA VAL A 112 -11.55 -4.71 0.52
C VAL A 112 -10.39 -5.24 1.32
N LEU A 113 -9.39 -4.40 1.56
CA LEU A 113 -8.31 -4.68 2.49
C LEU A 113 -8.75 -4.33 3.90
N THR A 114 -8.76 -5.32 4.81
CA THR A 114 -9.01 -5.08 6.24
C THR A 114 -7.68 -5.09 6.98
N ILE A 115 -7.27 -3.93 7.49
CA ILE A 115 -6.01 -3.77 8.22
C ILE A 115 -6.23 -2.90 9.46
N ASN A 116 -5.79 -3.40 10.63
CA ASN A 116 -5.95 -2.73 11.94
C ASN A 116 -7.39 -2.26 12.23
N GLY A 117 -8.37 -3.10 11.90
CA GLY A 117 -9.80 -2.83 12.10
C GLY A 117 -10.39 -1.77 11.17
N LYS A 118 -9.67 -1.36 10.12
CA LYS A 118 -10.14 -0.43 9.10
C LYS A 118 -10.24 -1.14 7.74
N ASN A 119 -11.28 -0.80 7.00
CA ASN A 119 -11.47 -1.25 5.63
C ASN A 119 -11.01 -0.17 4.65
N VAL A 120 -10.18 -0.58 3.70
CA VAL A 120 -9.78 0.24 2.55
C VAL A 120 -10.30 -0.47 1.31
N THR A 121 -10.99 0.27 0.45
CA THR A 121 -11.70 -0.31 -0.70
C THR A 121 -11.13 0.23 -1.99
N LEU A 122 -10.90 -0.67 -2.95
CA LEU A 122 -10.65 -0.36 -4.35
C LEU A 122 -11.78 -0.95 -5.19
N GLU A 123 -12.01 -0.38 -6.36
CA GLU A 123 -13.03 -0.83 -7.29
C GLU A 123 -12.47 -0.85 -8.71
N ARG A 124 -12.68 -1.94 -9.43
CA ARG A 124 -12.49 -2.01 -10.88
C ARG A 124 -13.85 -2.01 -11.56
N LYS A 125 -14.06 -1.08 -12.45
CA LYS A 125 -15.22 -1.02 -13.32
C LYS A 125 -14.95 -1.81 -14.61
N VAL A 126 -15.84 -2.73 -14.95
CA VAL A 126 -15.74 -3.56 -16.14
C VAL A 126 -16.97 -3.33 -17.01
N ASN A 127 -16.78 -2.78 -18.18
CA ASN A 127 -17.83 -2.57 -19.15
C ASN A 127 -17.81 -3.71 -20.16
N VAL A 128 -18.86 -4.49 -20.24
CA VAL A 128 -19.06 -5.48 -21.30
C VAL A 128 -19.71 -4.77 -22.48
N VAL A 129 -19.00 -4.74 -23.62
CA VAL A 129 -19.40 -3.96 -24.79
C VAL A 129 -19.48 -4.84 -26.04
N LYS A 130 -20.34 -4.47 -26.99
CA LYS A 130 -20.30 -5.04 -28.35
C LYS A 130 -19.17 -4.39 -29.13
N THR A 131 -18.38 -5.20 -29.81
CA THR A 131 -17.34 -4.75 -30.72
C THR A 131 -17.29 -5.68 -31.92
N ASP A 132 -16.89 -5.16 -33.06
CA ASP A 132 -16.57 -5.87 -34.30
C ASP A 132 -15.07 -6.16 -34.41
N GLN A 133 -14.25 -5.60 -33.53
CA GLN A 133 -12.82 -5.88 -33.45
C GLN A 133 -12.58 -7.16 -32.64
N LEU A 134 -11.74 -8.03 -33.20
CA LEU A 134 -11.29 -9.24 -32.53
C LEU A 134 -9.89 -9.00 -31.93
N LEU A 135 -9.85 -8.79 -30.62
CA LEU A 135 -8.61 -8.74 -29.85
C LEU A 135 -8.28 -10.14 -29.32
N THR A 136 -7.10 -10.62 -29.66
CA THR A 136 -6.58 -11.93 -29.22
C THR A 136 -5.37 -11.75 -28.32
N LEU A 137 -5.25 -12.59 -27.31
CA LEU A 137 -4.06 -12.75 -26.46
C LEU A 137 -3.97 -14.20 -26.06
N MET A 138 -2.88 -14.86 -26.39
CA MET A 138 -2.65 -16.28 -26.12
C MET A 138 -1.29 -16.47 -25.48
N LEU A 139 -1.21 -17.45 -24.57
CA LEU A 139 0.08 -17.87 -24.01
C LEU A 139 0.75 -18.87 -24.95
N ASN A 140 2.06 -18.74 -25.11
CA ASN A 140 2.88 -19.82 -25.66
C ASN A 140 3.19 -20.81 -24.54
N GLY A 141 3.33 -22.09 -24.88
CA GLY A 141 3.63 -23.14 -23.92
C GLY A 141 2.53 -23.46 -22.90
N SER A 142 2.92 -23.92 -21.73
CA SER A 142 1.99 -24.46 -20.74
C SER A 142 1.30 -23.36 -19.90
N LYS A 143 -0.01 -23.49 -19.73
CA LYS A 143 -0.78 -22.60 -18.82
C LYS A 143 -0.44 -22.85 -17.35
N ASN A 144 -0.06 -24.09 -17.01
CA ASN A 144 0.29 -24.48 -15.64
C ASN A 144 1.73 -24.99 -15.63
N VAL A 145 2.58 -24.32 -14.86
CA VAL A 145 4.02 -24.63 -14.75
C VAL A 145 4.34 -24.95 -13.30
N THR A 146 5.20 -25.91 -13.08
CA THR A 146 5.75 -26.22 -11.75
C THR A 146 7.23 -25.93 -11.75
N VAL A 147 7.68 -25.15 -10.77
CA VAL A 147 9.09 -24.85 -10.51
C VAL A 147 9.44 -25.21 -9.08
N ARG A 148 10.72 -25.47 -8.80
CA ARG A 148 11.19 -25.67 -7.43
C ARG A 148 11.40 -24.34 -6.73
N SER A 149 11.31 -24.36 -5.42
CA SER A 149 11.63 -23.20 -4.59
C SER A 149 13.05 -22.71 -4.90
N ASN A 150 13.19 -21.40 -5.03
CA ASN A 150 14.40 -20.67 -5.45
C ASN A 150 14.82 -20.84 -6.92
N ASP A 151 14.14 -21.68 -7.71
CA ASP A 151 14.28 -21.65 -9.17
C ASP A 151 13.40 -20.51 -9.74
N ILE A 152 13.80 -19.92 -10.86
CA ILE A 152 13.07 -18.86 -11.53
C ILE A 152 12.35 -19.46 -12.74
N TYR A 153 11.07 -19.12 -12.89
CA TYR A 153 10.32 -19.47 -14.10
C TYR A 153 10.85 -18.66 -15.29
N GLU A 154 11.17 -19.36 -16.37
CA GLU A 154 11.48 -18.75 -17.65
C GLU A 154 10.22 -18.59 -18.48
N GLU A 155 9.94 -17.37 -18.95
CA GLU A 155 8.76 -17.04 -19.72
C GLU A 155 8.80 -17.68 -21.12
N GLU A 156 7.80 -18.51 -21.43
CA GLU A 156 7.66 -19.18 -22.72
C GLU A 156 7.03 -18.25 -23.80
N GLY A 157 6.60 -17.06 -23.38
CA GLY A 157 6.07 -16.03 -24.24
C GLY A 157 4.55 -16.04 -24.41
N TYR A 158 4.12 -15.14 -25.24
CA TYR A 158 2.71 -14.91 -25.58
C TYR A 158 2.60 -14.34 -26.99
N SER A 159 1.38 -14.29 -27.51
CA SER A 159 1.08 -13.57 -28.74
C SER A 159 -0.22 -12.77 -28.59
N ALA A 160 -0.17 -11.51 -29.04
CA ALA A 160 -1.29 -10.58 -29.01
C ALA A 160 -1.50 -9.96 -30.39
N ALA A 161 -2.75 -9.92 -30.84
CA ALA A 161 -3.10 -9.28 -32.10
C ALA A 161 -4.54 -8.75 -32.06
N ASP A 162 -4.77 -7.68 -32.80
CA ASP A 162 -6.10 -7.13 -33.08
C ASP A 162 -6.41 -7.23 -34.55
N SER A 163 -7.67 -7.50 -34.91
CA SER A 163 -8.09 -7.69 -36.32
C SER A 163 -7.92 -6.43 -37.18
N VAL A 164 -7.77 -5.26 -36.57
CA VAL A 164 -7.63 -3.95 -37.26
C VAL A 164 -6.23 -3.38 -37.09
N GLU A 165 -5.64 -3.49 -35.88
CA GLU A 165 -4.36 -2.88 -35.53
C GLU A 165 -3.16 -3.80 -35.81
N GLY A 166 -3.40 -5.11 -36.00
CA GLY A 166 -2.36 -6.11 -36.25
C GLY A 166 -1.68 -6.57 -34.99
N ASP A 167 -0.36 -6.72 -35.02
CA ASP A 167 0.46 -7.20 -33.90
C ASP A 167 0.50 -6.19 -32.75
N LEU A 168 0.21 -6.69 -31.53
CA LEU A 168 0.19 -5.92 -30.29
C LEU A 168 1.15 -6.48 -29.21
N ASN A 169 2.09 -7.36 -29.58
CA ASN A 169 3.01 -8.00 -28.63
C ASN A 169 3.77 -6.97 -27.79
N ASP A 170 4.22 -5.88 -28.38
CA ASP A 170 5.05 -4.87 -27.72
C ASP A 170 4.30 -4.06 -26.64
N ILE A 171 2.97 -4.11 -26.63
CA ILE A 171 2.15 -3.38 -25.64
C ILE A 171 1.48 -4.30 -24.62
N VAL A 172 1.75 -5.60 -24.66
CA VAL A 172 1.30 -6.53 -23.60
C VAL A 172 1.94 -6.16 -22.29
N GLN A 173 1.13 -6.07 -21.25
CA GLN A 173 1.57 -5.81 -19.88
C GLN A 173 1.45 -7.08 -19.06
N ILE A 174 2.35 -7.23 -18.07
CA ILE A 174 2.46 -8.43 -17.24
C ILE A 174 2.38 -8.00 -15.78
N ALA A 175 1.37 -8.52 -15.08
CA ALA A 175 1.26 -8.44 -13.63
C ALA A 175 1.83 -9.73 -13.02
N ASN A 176 2.98 -9.61 -12.35
CA ASN A 176 3.70 -10.74 -11.77
C ASN A 176 4.17 -10.43 -10.35
N TYR A 177 3.72 -11.23 -9.39
CA TYR A 177 4.03 -11.08 -7.95
C TYR A 177 4.45 -12.39 -7.29
N ILE A 178 5.22 -13.21 -8.02
CA ILE A 178 5.70 -14.48 -7.52
C ILE A 178 6.82 -14.25 -6.51
N ASP A 179 6.71 -14.90 -5.37
CA ASP A 179 7.81 -15.07 -4.44
C ASP A 179 8.36 -16.49 -4.61
N TYR A 180 9.46 -16.61 -5.32
CA TYR A 180 10.07 -17.91 -5.64
C TYR A 180 10.68 -18.61 -4.42
N SER A 181 10.84 -17.93 -3.30
CA SER A 181 11.34 -18.52 -2.06
C SER A 181 10.26 -19.23 -1.25
N ILE A 182 8.99 -18.96 -1.54
CA ILE A 182 7.85 -19.48 -0.77
C ILE A 182 7.06 -20.47 -1.63
N PRO A 183 6.99 -21.76 -1.23
CA PRO A 183 6.12 -22.73 -1.90
C PRO A 183 4.66 -22.29 -1.89
N GLY A 184 4.00 -22.46 -3.04
CA GLY A 184 2.61 -22.02 -3.21
C GLY A 184 2.20 -21.96 -4.67
N THR A 185 0.93 -21.57 -4.87
CA THR A 185 0.38 -21.36 -6.21
C THR A 185 0.26 -19.86 -6.48
N TYR A 186 0.91 -19.41 -7.55
CA TYR A 186 0.97 -18.03 -7.99
C TYR A 186 0.35 -17.88 -9.37
N THR A 187 -0.04 -16.66 -9.70
CA THR A 187 -0.64 -16.34 -11.01
C THR A 187 0.12 -15.18 -11.63
N ILE A 188 0.53 -15.36 -12.89
CA ILE A 188 0.99 -14.27 -13.75
C ILE A 188 -0.18 -13.89 -14.65
N VAL A 189 -0.56 -12.62 -14.68
CA VAL A 189 -1.61 -12.12 -15.57
C VAL A 189 -0.98 -11.30 -16.68
N TYR A 190 -1.28 -11.64 -17.92
CA TYR A 190 -0.91 -10.92 -19.13
C TYR A 190 -2.14 -10.19 -19.63
N TYR A 191 -2.01 -8.92 -19.99
CA TYR A 191 -3.13 -8.17 -20.53
C TYR A 191 -2.67 -7.17 -21.58
N VAL A 192 -3.56 -6.92 -22.54
CA VAL A 192 -3.35 -5.98 -23.62
C VAL A 192 -4.62 -5.17 -23.81
N THR A 193 -4.47 -3.89 -24.13
CA THR A 193 -5.59 -2.99 -24.43
C THR A 193 -5.35 -2.34 -25.78
N ASN A 194 -6.30 -2.50 -26.71
CA ASN A 194 -6.23 -1.90 -28.05
C ASN A 194 -6.63 -0.41 -28.04
N SER A 195 -6.53 0.27 -29.18
CA SER A 195 -6.86 1.70 -29.34
C SER A 195 -8.34 2.02 -29.10
N LYS A 196 -9.23 1.02 -29.13
CA LYS A 196 -10.65 1.16 -28.77
C LYS A 196 -10.93 0.93 -27.28
N ASN A 197 -9.87 0.84 -26.46
CA ASN A 197 -9.94 0.54 -25.04
C ASN A 197 -10.56 -0.82 -24.71
N ILE A 198 -10.55 -1.78 -25.64
CA ILE A 198 -10.92 -3.17 -25.36
C ILE A 198 -9.72 -3.84 -24.72
N THR A 199 -9.93 -4.46 -23.57
CA THR A 199 -8.90 -5.16 -22.82
C THR A 199 -9.14 -6.67 -22.86
N LYS A 200 -8.10 -7.42 -23.18
CA LYS A 200 -8.06 -8.87 -23.06
C LYS A 200 -6.97 -9.26 -22.08
N ALA A 201 -7.29 -10.20 -21.19
CA ALA A 201 -6.34 -10.75 -20.26
C ALA A 201 -6.36 -12.28 -20.26
N VAL A 202 -5.20 -12.88 -20.04
CA VAL A 202 -5.02 -14.32 -19.82
C VAL A 202 -4.09 -14.51 -18.65
N TYR A 203 -4.04 -15.71 -18.07
CA TYR A 203 -3.19 -15.99 -16.94
C TYR A 203 -2.45 -17.31 -17.06
N ARG A 204 -1.26 -17.37 -16.46
CA ARG A 204 -0.46 -18.58 -16.26
C ARG A 204 -0.38 -18.86 -14.75
N THR A 205 -0.54 -20.11 -14.39
CA THR A 205 -0.39 -20.57 -13.00
C THR A 205 1.00 -21.15 -12.80
N ILE A 206 1.70 -20.66 -11.77
CA ILE A 206 3.02 -21.14 -11.38
C ILE A 206 2.90 -21.81 -10.01
N ASN A 207 3.21 -23.09 -9.95
CA ASN A 207 3.23 -23.88 -8.71
C ASN A 207 4.66 -23.99 -8.22
N ILE A 208 4.98 -23.34 -7.10
CA ILE A 208 6.30 -23.46 -6.47
C ILE A 208 6.23 -24.60 -5.46
N THR A 209 7.12 -25.58 -5.62
CA THR A 209 7.22 -26.76 -4.76
C THR A 209 8.56 -26.74 -3.99
N ASN A 210 8.64 -27.47 -2.88
CA ASN A 210 9.88 -27.68 -2.13
C ASN A 210 10.93 -28.43 -2.97
#